data_a19fe6869350d8adb1a5f20a8b6ebe26
#
_entry.id   a19fe6869350d8adb1a5f20a8b6ebe26
#
_cell.length_a   1.000
_cell.length_b   1.000
_cell.length_c   1.000
_cell.angle_alpha   90.00
_cell.angle_beta   90.00
_cell.angle_gamma   90.00
#
_symmetry.space_group_name_H-M   'P 1'
#
loop_
_entity.id
_entity.type
_entity.pdbx_description
1 polymer ?
#
loop_
_entity_poly.entity_id
_entity_poly.type
_entity_poly.pdbx_seq_one_letter_code
_entity_poly.pdbx_strand_id
1 'polypeptide(L)'
;MIEDLTGAIEITRRIEAPPEIVFAYLTDSRRFVTWMGVGAELDARPGGRYRIDVDGEHIASGQYEVVDPPRRLVMSWGWEGHPTVPPGSTTVEITLTPENDATVLRLRHLGLPDEGERRQHRDGWESYTRQLAGALLDGSPTLPSP
;
A
#
# COMPACT_ATOMS: atom_id res chain seq x y z
N MET A 1 16.23 4.01 19.96
CA MET A 1 15.83 3.89 19.67
C MET A 1 14.60 3.87 19.44
N ILE A 2 14.09 3.95 19.36
CA ILE A 2 12.87 3.71 19.29
C ILE A 2 12.10 4.79 18.80
N GLU A 3 12.67 5.73 18.19
CA GLU A 3 11.95 6.79 17.66
C GLU A 3 10.95 6.33 16.63
N ASP A 4 11.29 5.33 15.89
CA ASP A 4 10.35 4.85 14.89
C ASP A 4 9.14 4.22 15.54
N LEU A 5 9.23 3.84 16.77
CA LEU A 5 8.10 3.26 17.44
C LEU A 5 7.04 4.27 17.78
N THR A 6 7.38 5.53 17.84
CA THR A 6 6.43 6.53 18.24
C THR A 6 5.58 7.02 17.10
N GLY A 7 6.01 6.84 15.86
CA GLY A 7 5.26 7.40 14.75
C GLY A 7 5.02 6.46 13.61
N ALA A 8 5.44 5.21 13.74
CA ALA A 8 5.34 4.28 12.63
C ALA A 8 4.29 3.22 12.91
N ILE A 9 3.52 2.94 11.87
CA ILE A 9 2.67 1.75 11.84
C ILE A 9 3.49 0.69 11.13
N GLU A 10 3.43 -0.53 11.62
CA GLU A 10 4.12 -1.63 10.96
C GLU A 10 3.21 -2.82 10.90
N ILE A 11 2.99 -3.34 9.70
CA ILE A 11 2.12 -4.48 9.46
C ILE A 11 2.90 -5.50 8.65
N THR A 12 2.86 -6.75 9.07
CA THR A 12 3.49 -7.85 8.35
C THR A 12 2.40 -8.83 7.95
N ARG A 13 2.43 -9.26 6.69
CA ARG A 13 1.41 -10.17 6.19
C ARG A 13 2.01 -11.15 5.20
N ARG A 14 1.71 -12.43 5.40
CA ARG A 14 2.11 -13.45 4.44
C ARG A 14 1.07 -13.54 3.33
N ILE A 15 1.54 -13.55 2.09
CA ILE A 15 0.67 -13.59 0.91
C ILE A 15 1.09 -14.80 0.08
N GLU A 16 0.12 -15.62 -0.29
CA GLU A 16 0.38 -16.87 -1.00
C GLU A 16 0.53 -16.65 -2.50
N ALA A 17 1.52 -15.85 -2.88
CA ALA A 17 1.86 -15.57 -4.25
C ALA A 17 3.30 -15.08 -4.29
N PRO A 18 4.02 -15.29 -5.39
CA PRO A 18 5.41 -14.82 -5.46
C PRO A 18 5.49 -13.30 -5.52
N PRO A 19 6.63 -12.72 -5.15
CA PRO A 19 6.76 -11.26 -5.07
C PRO A 19 6.41 -10.53 -6.36
N GLU A 20 6.70 -11.10 -7.51
CA GLU A 20 6.39 -10.46 -8.78
C GLU A 20 4.90 -10.25 -8.95
N ILE A 21 4.11 -11.21 -8.52
CA ILE A 21 2.66 -11.11 -8.61
C ILE A 21 2.15 -10.08 -7.60
N VAL A 22 2.66 -10.15 -6.37
CA VAL A 22 2.25 -9.18 -5.34
C VAL A 22 2.59 -7.78 -5.80
N PHE A 23 3.79 -7.57 -6.33
CA PHE A 23 4.21 -6.24 -6.77
C PHE A 23 3.29 -5.71 -7.87
N ALA A 24 2.85 -6.60 -8.77
CA ALA A 24 1.92 -6.19 -9.82
C ALA A 24 0.59 -5.71 -9.24
N TYR A 25 0.12 -6.35 -8.18
CA TYR A 25 -1.11 -5.92 -7.52
C TYR A 25 -0.95 -4.60 -6.78
N LEU A 26 0.27 -4.20 -6.49
CA LEU A 26 0.54 -2.93 -5.85
C LEU A 26 0.73 -1.78 -6.85
N THR A 27 1.06 -2.09 -8.10
CA THR A 27 1.49 -1.05 -9.04
C THR A 27 0.66 -0.96 -10.32
N ASP A 28 -0.18 -1.94 -10.61
CA ASP A 28 -1.03 -1.90 -11.79
C ASP A 28 -2.42 -1.46 -11.37
N SER A 29 -2.94 -0.41 -11.98
CA SER A 29 -4.21 0.19 -11.58
C SER A 29 -5.37 -0.79 -11.56
N ARG A 30 -5.47 -1.66 -12.56
CA ARG A 30 -6.54 -2.63 -12.62
C ARG A 30 -6.48 -3.65 -11.49
N ARG A 31 -5.27 -4.13 -11.21
CA ARG A 31 -5.08 -5.11 -10.15
C ARG A 31 -5.24 -4.48 -8.79
N PHE A 32 -4.81 -3.24 -8.65
CA PHE A 32 -4.87 -2.54 -7.38
C PHE A 32 -6.30 -2.43 -6.85
N VAL A 33 -7.25 -2.10 -7.72
CA VAL A 33 -8.62 -1.90 -7.26
C VAL A 33 -9.32 -3.20 -6.89
N THR A 34 -8.71 -4.35 -7.09
CA THR A 34 -9.29 -5.60 -6.65
C THR A 34 -9.15 -5.77 -5.13
N TRP A 35 -8.27 -5.01 -4.50
CA TRP A 35 -8.08 -5.14 -3.05
C TRP A 35 -8.21 -3.80 -2.33
N MET A 36 -8.08 -2.68 -3.01
CA MET A 36 -8.21 -1.38 -2.36
C MET A 36 -8.79 -0.36 -3.32
N GLY A 37 -9.91 0.26 -2.90
CA GLY A 37 -10.47 1.38 -3.62
C GLY A 37 -11.41 1.01 -4.74
N VAL A 38 -12.01 2.04 -5.32
CA VAL A 38 -12.94 1.90 -6.43
C VAL A 38 -12.36 2.50 -7.71
N GLY A 39 -11.22 3.18 -7.62
CA GLY A 39 -10.52 3.71 -8.78
C GLY A 39 -9.09 4.02 -8.42
N ALA A 40 -8.17 3.85 -9.35
CA ALA A 40 -6.78 4.14 -9.11
C ALA A 40 -6.09 4.55 -10.39
N GLU A 41 -5.24 5.58 -10.27
CA GLU A 41 -4.36 6.00 -11.34
C GLU A 41 -2.96 5.92 -10.77
N LEU A 42 -2.17 4.97 -11.24
CA LEU A 42 -0.85 4.69 -10.69
C LEU A 42 0.21 4.83 -11.78
N ASP A 43 1.10 5.80 -11.62
CA ASP A 43 2.24 5.96 -12.49
C ASP A 43 3.46 5.47 -11.72
N ALA A 44 3.61 4.16 -11.64
CA ALA A 44 4.55 3.52 -10.72
C ALA A 44 5.98 3.56 -11.24
N ARG A 45 6.57 4.74 -11.13
CA ARG A 45 7.98 4.95 -11.43
C ARG A 45 8.48 6.03 -10.48
N PRO A 46 9.78 6.09 -10.21
CA PRO A 46 10.28 7.14 -9.32
C PRO A 46 9.87 8.52 -9.82
N GLY A 47 9.27 9.30 -8.94
CA GLY A 47 8.74 10.62 -9.31
C GLY A 47 7.36 10.62 -9.92
N GLY A 48 6.82 9.44 -10.23
CA GLY A 48 5.47 9.35 -10.77
C GLY A 48 4.44 9.60 -9.71
N ARG A 49 3.25 9.98 -10.13
CA ARG A 49 2.17 10.30 -9.21
C ARG A 49 1.14 9.18 -9.14
N TYR A 50 0.43 9.14 -8.03
CA TYR A 50 -0.69 8.22 -7.91
C TYR A 50 -1.87 8.93 -7.28
N ARG A 51 -3.05 8.40 -7.56
CA ARG A 51 -4.30 8.90 -6.98
C ARG A 51 -5.24 7.74 -6.84
N ILE A 52 -5.71 7.51 -5.63
CA ILE A 52 -6.55 6.36 -5.31
C ILE A 52 -7.86 6.85 -4.72
N ASP A 53 -8.97 6.54 -5.39
CA ASP A 53 -10.29 6.81 -4.86
C ASP A 53 -10.69 5.59 -4.05
N VAL A 54 -10.65 5.73 -2.73
CA VAL A 54 -10.80 4.60 -1.84
C VAL A 54 -12.24 4.13 -1.73
N ASP A 55 -13.19 5.07 -1.65
CA ASP A 55 -14.57 4.71 -1.39
C ASP A 55 -15.59 5.63 -2.05
N GLY A 56 -15.16 6.43 -3.00
CA GLY A 56 -16.05 7.40 -3.66
C GLY A 56 -16.02 8.77 -3.01
N GLU A 57 -15.39 8.89 -1.85
CA GLU A 57 -15.31 10.15 -1.12
C GLU A 57 -13.90 10.51 -0.68
N HIS A 58 -13.11 9.50 -0.34
CA HIS A 58 -11.79 9.73 0.23
C HIS A 58 -10.73 9.38 -0.79
N ILE A 59 -9.91 10.37 -1.14
CA ILE A 59 -8.91 10.20 -2.18
C ILE A 59 -7.53 10.34 -1.59
N ALA A 60 -6.74 9.28 -1.70
CA ALA A 60 -5.35 9.30 -1.30
C ALA A 60 -4.51 9.64 -2.50
N SER A 61 -3.46 10.43 -2.32
CA SER A 61 -2.57 10.74 -3.42
C SER A 61 -1.18 11.09 -2.92
N GLY A 62 -0.23 11.08 -3.85
CA GLY A 62 1.15 11.37 -3.56
C GLY A 62 2.03 11.02 -4.73
N GLN A 63 3.30 10.75 -4.43
CA GLN A 63 4.31 10.44 -5.43
C GLN A 63 5.09 9.20 -5.03
N TYR A 64 5.52 8.44 -6.02
CA TYR A 64 6.44 7.32 -5.79
C TYR A 64 7.84 7.86 -5.61
N GLU A 65 8.53 7.39 -4.59
CA GLU A 65 9.91 7.77 -4.32
C GLU A 65 10.88 6.67 -4.68
N VAL A 66 10.51 5.42 -4.39
CA VAL A 66 11.31 4.26 -4.77
C VAL A 66 10.39 3.24 -5.42
N VAL A 67 10.79 2.75 -6.59
CA VAL A 67 10.08 1.65 -7.25
C VAL A 67 11.15 0.66 -7.65
N ASP A 68 11.32 -0.39 -6.85
CA ASP A 68 12.35 -1.41 -7.06
C ASP A 68 11.67 -2.79 -7.15
N PRO A 69 11.18 -3.14 -8.35
CA PRO A 69 10.45 -4.40 -8.50
C PRO A 69 11.39 -5.60 -8.33
N PRO A 70 10.93 -6.66 -7.73
CA PRO A 70 9.65 -6.80 -7.06
C PRO A 70 9.78 -6.69 -5.54
N ARG A 71 10.72 -5.89 -5.06
CA ARG A 71 11.11 -5.93 -3.66
C ARG A 71 10.66 -4.76 -2.82
N ARG A 72 10.56 -3.57 -3.40
CA ARG A 72 10.35 -2.41 -2.55
C ARG A 72 9.62 -1.29 -3.26
N LEU A 73 8.70 -0.66 -2.53
CA LEU A 73 7.92 0.46 -3.03
C LEU A 73 7.83 1.48 -1.91
N VAL A 74 8.21 2.72 -2.19
CA VAL A 74 8.08 3.80 -1.21
C VAL A 74 7.34 4.93 -1.87
N MET A 75 6.34 5.47 -1.19
CA MET A 75 5.55 6.55 -1.74
C MET A 75 5.13 7.51 -0.65
N SER A 76 5.01 8.78 -0.98
CA SER A 76 4.42 9.72 -0.05
C SER A 76 2.92 9.47 -0.01
N TRP A 77 2.27 9.86 1.07
CA TRP A 77 0.87 9.50 1.29
C TRP A 77 0.15 10.62 1.99
N GLY A 78 -1.10 10.79 1.65
CA GLY A 78 -1.99 11.72 2.31
C GLY A 78 -3.34 11.68 1.63
N TRP A 79 -4.25 12.51 2.13
CA TRP A 79 -5.64 12.53 1.69
C TRP A 79 -5.99 13.91 1.18
N GLU A 80 -6.57 13.99 0.00
CA GLU A 80 -6.98 15.26 -0.56
C GLU A 80 -8.01 15.92 0.34
N GLY A 81 -7.78 17.18 0.67
CA GLY A 81 -8.69 17.92 1.54
C GLY A 81 -8.55 17.65 3.02
N HIS A 82 -7.66 16.77 3.42
CA HIS A 82 -7.50 16.43 4.83
C HIS A 82 -6.67 17.50 5.54
N PRO A 83 -7.13 17.99 6.68
CA PRO A 83 -6.45 19.12 7.32
C PRO A 83 -5.10 18.78 7.93
N THR A 84 -4.88 17.55 8.39
CA THR A 84 -3.62 17.21 9.07
C THR A 84 -2.84 16.11 8.37
N VAL A 85 -3.42 15.43 7.39
CA VAL A 85 -2.71 14.42 6.61
C VAL A 85 -2.96 14.69 5.12
N PRO A 86 -2.52 15.85 4.62
CA PRO A 86 -2.71 16.15 3.20
C PRO A 86 -1.75 15.33 2.35
N PRO A 87 -1.96 15.30 1.03
CA PRO A 87 -1.09 14.54 0.15
C PRO A 87 0.37 14.92 0.32
N GLY A 88 1.22 13.91 0.37
CA GLY A 88 2.65 14.13 0.49
C GLY A 88 3.16 14.31 1.89
N SER A 89 2.28 14.33 2.90
CA SER A 89 2.71 14.65 4.26
C SER A 89 3.26 13.46 5.03
N THR A 90 2.99 12.25 4.59
CA THR A 90 3.49 11.05 5.26
C THR A 90 4.14 10.11 4.25
N THR A 91 4.66 8.99 4.73
CA THR A 91 5.38 8.05 3.86
C THR A 91 4.90 6.63 4.11
N VAL A 92 4.64 5.90 3.03
CA VAL A 92 4.30 4.48 3.09
C VAL A 92 5.42 3.70 2.41
N GLU A 93 5.92 2.70 3.11
CA GLU A 93 7.03 1.89 2.67
C GLU A 93 6.59 0.43 2.66
N ILE A 94 6.70 -0.24 1.51
CA ILE A 94 6.30 -1.63 1.38
C ILE A 94 7.51 -2.43 0.92
N THR A 95 7.81 -3.50 1.64
CA THR A 95 8.91 -4.40 1.31
C THR A 95 8.36 -5.80 1.12
N LEU A 96 8.79 -6.47 0.07
CA LEU A 96 8.35 -7.82 -0.26
C LEU A 96 9.54 -8.75 -0.18
N THR A 97 9.45 -9.78 0.68
CA THR A 97 10.50 -10.76 0.86
C THR A 97 9.98 -12.12 0.43
N PRO A 98 10.65 -12.79 -0.51
CA PRO A 98 10.19 -14.12 -0.91
C PRO A 98 10.37 -15.13 0.22
N GLU A 99 9.42 -16.04 0.33
CA GLU A 99 9.46 -17.11 1.32
C GLU A 99 8.87 -18.35 0.67
N ASN A 100 9.72 -19.18 0.11
CA ASN A 100 9.28 -20.31 -0.72
C ASN A 100 8.46 -19.78 -1.90
N ASP A 101 7.22 -20.22 -2.04
CA ASP A 101 6.37 -19.73 -3.15
C ASP A 101 5.50 -18.57 -2.71
N ALA A 102 5.72 -18.06 -1.53
CA ALA A 102 4.90 -16.99 -0.98
C ALA A 102 5.74 -15.74 -0.80
N THR A 103 5.10 -14.69 -0.32
CA THR A 103 5.75 -13.41 -0.05
C THR A 103 5.38 -12.95 1.35
N VAL A 104 6.37 -12.43 2.08
CA VAL A 104 6.11 -11.72 3.31
C VAL A 104 6.11 -10.24 2.96
N LEU A 105 4.95 -9.63 3.09
CA LEU A 105 4.79 -8.19 2.86
C LEU A 105 4.93 -7.48 4.19
N ARG A 106 5.74 -6.43 4.20
CA ARG A 106 5.90 -5.59 5.37
C ARG A 106 5.59 -4.17 4.96
N LEU A 107 4.64 -3.57 5.64
CA LEU A 107 4.23 -2.21 5.35
C LEU A 107 4.54 -1.34 6.56
N ARG A 108 5.16 -0.19 6.31
CA ARG A 108 5.40 0.80 7.34
C ARG A 108 4.81 2.12 6.88
N HIS A 109 4.12 2.79 7.78
CA HIS A 109 3.55 4.10 7.49
C HIS A 109 4.08 5.07 8.53
N LEU A 110 4.83 6.07 8.06
CA LEU A 110 5.56 6.98 8.92
C LEU A 110 5.04 8.40 8.76
N GLY A 111 5.15 9.18 9.83
CA GLY A 111 4.85 10.60 9.76
C GLY A 111 3.43 11.00 10.08
N LEU A 112 2.60 10.07 10.54
CA LEU A 112 1.24 10.43 10.93
C LEU A 112 1.29 11.31 12.19
N PRO A 113 0.45 12.35 12.25
CA PRO A 113 0.64 13.39 13.26
C PRO A 113 0.21 13.04 14.67
N ASP A 114 -0.71 12.09 14.85
CA ASP A 114 -1.19 11.82 16.20
C ASP A 114 -1.69 10.40 16.33
N GLU A 115 -2.04 10.03 17.53
CA GLU A 115 -2.45 8.69 17.88
C GLU A 115 -3.73 8.27 17.18
N GLY A 116 -4.67 9.20 17.04
CA GLY A 116 -5.92 8.90 16.37
C GLY A 116 -5.72 8.55 14.91
N GLU A 117 -4.87 9.32 14.23
CA GLU A 117 -4.56 9.03 12.83
C GLU A 117 -3.81 7.73 12.70
N ARG A 118 -2.90 7.45 13.62
CA ARG A 118 -2.17 6.18 13.56
C ARG A 118 -3.10 5.00 13.74
N ARG A 119 -4.06 5.09 14.66
CA ARG A 119 -5.00 4.01 14.88
C ARG A 119 -5.89 3.78 13.67
N GLN A 120 -6.40 4.86 13.11
CA GLN A 120 -7.25 4.79 11.93
C GLN A 120 -6.52 4.17 10.75
N HIS A 121 -5.29 4.61 10.51
CA HIS A 121 -4.52 4.08 9.39
C HIS A 121 -4.07 2.65 9.63
N ARG A 122 -3.78 2.29 10.88
CA ARG A 122 -3.44 0.91 11.19
C ARG A 122 -4.61 -0.02 10.87
N ASP A 123 -5.80 0.37 11.30
CA ASP A 123 -6.99 -0.43 11.03
C ASP A 123 -7.25 -0.55 9.54
N GLY A 124 -7.06 0.54 8.82
CA GLY A 124 -7.22 0.53 7.38
C GLY A 124 -6.22 -0.40 6.69
N TRP A 125 -4.94 -0.27 7.04
CA TRP A 125 -3.93 -1.12 6.44
C TRP A 125 -4.09 -2.58 6.80
N GLU A 126 -4.52 -2.88 8.03
CA GLU A 126 -4.82 -4.26 8.40
C GLU A 126 -5.90 -4.82 7.50
N SER A 127 -6.94 -4.05 7.29
CA SER A 127 -8.05 -4.49 6.47
C SER A 127 -7.66 -4.65 5.00
N TYR A 128 -6.97 -3.66 4.45
CA TYR A 128 -6.63 -3.70 3.03
C TYR A 128 -5.57 -4.76 2.72
N THR A 129 -4.58 -4.95 3.60
CA THR A 129 -3.60 -6.00 3.33
C THR A 129 -4.24 -7.39 3.48
N ARG A 130 -5.25 -7.51 4.33
CA ARG A 130 -6.00 -8.76 4.41
C ARG A 130 -6.76 -9.02 3.12
N GLN A 131 -7.34 -7.96 2.53
CA GLN A 131 -8.02 -8.10 1.26
C GLN A 131 -7.06 -8.47 0.14
N LEU A 132 -5.87 -7.90 0.15
CA LEU A 132 -4.86 -8.25 -0.83
C LEU A 132 -4.49 -9.72 -0.71
N ALA A 133 -4.24 -10.19 0.51
CA ALA A 133 -3.93 -11.60 0.72
C ALA A 133 -5.07 -12.48 0.26
N GLY A 134 -6.30 -12.07 0.53
CA GLY A 134 -7.48 -12.83 0.10
C GLY A 134 -7.63 -12.88 -1.42
N ALA A 135 -7.30 -11.80 -2.08
CA ALA A 135 -7.41 -11.75 -3.54
C ALA A 135 -6.45 -12.73 -4.21
N LEU A 136 -5.36 -13.06 -3.53
CA LEU A 136 -4.34 -13.95 -4.09
C LEU A 136 -4.34 -15.34 -3.46
N LEU A 137 -5.32 -15.60 -2.59
CA LEU A 137 -5.32 -16.83 -1.81
C LEU A 137 -5.78 -18.05 -2.57
N ASP A 138 -6.61 -17.87 -3.58
CA ASP A 138 -7.19 -19.01 -4.29
C ASP A 138 -6.19 -19.77 -5.15
N GLY A 139 -4.92 -19.38 -5.11
CA GLY A 139 -3.90 -20.07 -5.87
C GLY A 139 -3.93 -19.76 -7.34
N SER A 140 -4.77 -18.84 -7.72
CA SER A 140 -4.89 -18.48 -9.12
C SER A 140 -4.75 -16.99 -9.23
N PRO A 141 -3.55 -16.48 -9.05
CA PRO A 141 -3.33 -15.04 -9.08
C PRO A 141 -3.46 -14.53 -10.48
N THR A 142 -4.58 -14.82 -11.07
CA THR A 142 -4.82 -14.40 -12.43
C THR A 142 -5.09 -12.93 -12.43
N LEU A 143 -4.75 -12.35 -13.53
CA LEU A 143 -5.04 -10.97 -13.73
C LEU A 143 -6.52 -10.78 -13.81
N PRO A 144 -7.00 -9.64 -13.36
CA PRO A 144 -8.39 -9.31 -13.61
C PRO A 144 -8.64 -9.43 -15.10
N SER A 145 -9.73 -10.02 -15.44
CA SER A 145 -10.04 -10.18 -16.83
C SER A 145 -10.07 -8.87 -17.53
N PRO A 146 -9.51 -8.84 -18.69
CA PRO A 146 -9.62 -7.64 -19.48
C PRO A 146 -11.07 -7.35 -19.81
#